data_9b0e02e5707fe7e09b004bca6e4af431
#
_entry.id   9b0e02e5707fe7e09b004bca6e4af431
#
_cell.length_a   1.000
_cell.length_b   1.000
_cell.length_c   1.000
_cell.angle_alpha   90.00
_cell.angle_beta   90.00
_cell.angle_gamma   90.00
#
_symmetry.space_group_name_H-M   'P 1'
#
loop_
_entity.id
_entity.type
_entity.pdbx_description
1 polymer ?
#
loop_
_entity_poly.entity_id
_entity_poly.type
_entity_poly.pdbx_seq_one_letter_code
_entity_poly.pdbx_strand_id
1 'polypeptide(L)'
;MTRYRRLLLILSGLSVITPAVPAAAAATSTASQLLGSAEGWTAYAYKEKSGQVCYLAGEPQNSEPANAKRKPPTAMVTHRPDGKVANVVSFVEGYPLKEGSSAALDIGGTKFDLFTKGDSAWAATSDLDKTIVEAMAKGKQAILKATPQKGKPTTDTYSLAGFSQALAMIDKACGIKR
;
A
#
# COMPACT_ATOMS: atom_id res chain seq x y z
N MET A 1 19.09 -27.12 -91.03
CA MET A 1 20.15 -26.79 -90.00
C MET A 1 19.59 -25.83 -88.98
N THR A 2 19.01 -26.30 -87.91
CA THR A 2 18.24 -25.49 -86.94
C THR A 2 18.94 -25.48 -85.59
N ARG A 3 19.43 -24.30 -85.21
CA ARG A 3 20.15 -24.12 -83.94
C ARG A 3 19.15 -23.81 -82.81
N TYR A 4 18.98 -24.71 -81.87
CA TYR A 4 18.23 -24.47 -80.62
C TYR A 4 19.09 -23.66 -79.62
N ARG A 5 18.65 -22.44 -79.30
CA ARG A 5 19.16 -21.59 -78.25
C ARG A 5 18.50 -21.98 -76.88
N ARG A 6 19.23 -22.56 -76.00
CA ARG A 6 18.75 -22.83 -74.64
C ARG A 6 18.74 -21.53 -73.81
N LEU A 7 17.55 -21.15 -73.38
CA LEU A 7 17.32 -20.01 -72.48
C LEU A 7 17.48 -20.52 -71.02
N LEU A 8 18.51 -20.07 -70.30
CA LEU A 8 18.67 -20.34 -68.87
C LEU A 8 17.77 -19.30 -68.09
N LEU A 9 16.75 -19.79 -67.42
CA LEU A 9 16.00 -19.02 -66.47
C LEU A 9 16.72 -19.06 -65.09
N ILE A 10 17.25 -17.91 -64.67
CA ILE A 10 17.82 -17.72 -63.32
C ILE A 10 16.66 -17.34 -62.41
N LEU A 11 16.24 -18.26 -61.52
CA LEU A 11 15.33 -17.94 -60.42
C LEU A 11 16.09 -17.22 -59.31
N SER A 12 15.94 -15.92 -59.20
CA SER A 12 16.43 -15.14 -58.07
C SER A 12 15.45 -15.33 -56.90
N GLY A 13 15.86 -16.11 -55.89
CA GLY A 13 15.16 -16.28 -54.65
C GLY A 13 15.26 -15.02 -53.76
N LEU A 14 14.15 -14.35 -53.57
CA LEU A 14 14.02 -13.19 -52.67
C LEU A 14 13.88 -13.72 -51.24
N SER A 15 14.96 -13.72 -50.43
CA SER A 15 14.91 -14.06 -49.02
C SER A 15 14.28 -12.91 -48.23
N VAL A 16 13.08 -13.12 -47.72
CA VAL A 16 12.37 -12.18 -46.85
C VAL A 16 12.94 -12.36 -45.41
N ILE A 17 13.76 -11.41 -44.96
CA ILE A 17 14.21 -11.33 -43.60
C ILE A 17 13.10 -10.67 -42.77
N THR A 18 12.38 -11.48 -41.97
CA THR A 18 11.41 -10.97 -40.99
C THR A 18 12.16 -10.47 -39.75
N PRO A 19 12.04 -9.19 -39.34
CA PRO A 19 12.63 -8.72 -38.11
C PRO A 19 11.92 -9.39 -36.92
N ALA A 20 12.68 -10.09 -36.07
CA ALA A 20 12.17 -10.57 -34.79
C ALA A 20 11.94 -9.37 -33.86
N VAL A 21 10.67 -9.06 -33.55
CA VAL A 21 10.32 -8.07 -32.55
C VAL A 21 10.61 -8.68 -31.17
N PRO A 22 11.49 -8.07 -30.34
CA PRO A 22 11.70 -8.56 -29.00
C PRO A 22 10.39 -8.43 -28.22
N ALA A 23 9.87 -9.52 -27.68
CA ALA A 23 8.76 -9.52 -26.75
C ALA A 23 9.18 -8.74 -25.50
N ALA A 24 8.66 -7.53 -25.33
CA ALA A 24 8.83 -6.77 -24.11
C ALA A 24 8.22 -7.61 -22.96
N ALA A 25 9.06 -8.05 -22.03
CA ALA A 25 8.61 -8.70 -20.81
C ALA A 25 7.71 -7.70 -20.07
N ALA A 26 6.41 -7.96 -20.08
CA ALA A 26 5.45 -7.19 -19.30
C ALA A 26 5.85 -7.33 -17.83
N ALA A 27 6.26 -6.22 -17.22
CA ALA A 27 6.45 -6.15 -15.78
C ALA A 27 5.10 -6.47 -15.15
N THR A 28 4.98 -7.65 -14.54
CA THR A 28 3.80 -8.05 -13.77
C THR A 28 3.69 -7.12 -12.57
N SER A 29 2.99 -5.99 -12.71
CA SER A 29 2.50 -5.25 -11.57
C SER A 29 1.49 -6.17 -10.88
N THR A 30 1.86 -6.65 -9.71
CA THR A 30 0.96 -7.51 -8.93
C THR A 30 -0.15 -6.62 -8.39
N ALA A 31 -1.29 -6.60 -9.11
CA ALA A 31 -2.45 -5.84 -8.68
C ALA A 31 -2.89 -6.31 -7.28
N SER A 32 -3.19 -5.37 -6.39
CA SER A 32 -3.73 -5.70 -5.08
C SER A 32 -5.09 -6.36 -5.23
N GLN A 33 -5.26 -7.54 -4.63
CA GLN A 33 -6.52 -8.24 -4.56
C GLN A 33 -7.33 -7.70 -3.39
N LEU A 34 -8.57 -7.31 -3.63
CA LEU A 34 -9.52 -6.96 -2.58
C LEU A 34 -9.92 -8.23 -1.82
N LEU A 35 -9.75 -8.22 -0.50
CA LEU A 35 -10.18 -9.30 0.40
C LEU A 35 -11.59 -9.05 0.95
N GLY A 36 -11.97 -7.79 1.13
CA GLY A 36 -13.26 -7.36 1.62
C GLY A 36 -13.21 -5.98 2.25
N SER A 37 -14.38 -5.50 2.68
CA SER A 37 -14.52 -4.22 3.39
C SER A 37 -15.48 -4.36 4.56
N ALA A 38 -15.27 -3.57 5.62
CA ALA A 38 -16.14 -3.48 6.77
C ALA A 38 -16.17 -2.02 7.23
N GLU A 39 -17.36 -1.41 7.23
CA GLU A 39 -17.57 0.00 7.54
C GLU A 39 -16.62 0.90 6.72
N GLY A 40 -15.72 1.63 7.32
CA GLY A 40 -14.72 2.48 6.64
C GLY A 40 -13.37 1.83 6.37
N TRP A 41 -13.21 0.50 6.60
CA TRP A 41 -11.96 -0.22 6.45
C TRP A 41 -12.01 -1.22 5.31
N THR A 42 -10.96 -1.22 4.47
CA THR A 42 -10.85 -2.13 3.32
C THR A 42 -9.57 -2.95 3.42
N ALA A 43 -9.68 -4.26 3.24
CA ALA A 43 -8.61 -5.23 3.34
C ALA A 43 -8.15 -5.70 1.95
N TYR A 44 -6.84 -5.80 1.77
CA TYR A 44 -6.18 -6.18 0.52
C TYR A 44 -5.06 -7.18 0.73
N ALA A 45 -4.73 -7.92 -0.32
CA ALA A 45 -3.52 -8.72 -0.40
C ALA A 45 -2.84 -8.55 -1.75
N TYR A 46 -1.52 -8.66 -1.79
CA TYR A 46 -0.73 -8.72 -3.03
C TYR A 46 0.55 -9.51 -2.80
N LYS A 47 1.24 -9.86 -3.90
CA LYS A 47 2.53 -10.57 -3.84
C LYS A 47 3.67 -9.64 -4.21
N GLU A 48 4.70 -9.61 -3.38
CA GLU A 48 6.02 -9.05 -3.67
C GLU A 48 7.00 -10.18 -4.01
N LYS A 49 8.21 -9.84 -4.43
CA LYS A 49 9.29 -10.82 -4.61
C LYS A 49 9.64 -11.55 -3.30
N SER A 50 9.50 -10.85 -2.18
CA SER A 50 9.73 -11.33 -0.82
C SER A 50 8.56 -12.10 -0.22
N GLY A 51 7.46 -12.29 -0.96
CA GLY A 51 6.30 -13.06 -0.53
C GLY A 51 4.98 -12.30 -0.46
N GLN A 52 4.04 -12.82 0.30
CA GLN A 52 2.71 -12.23 0.43
C GLN A 52 2.71 -11.02 1.37
N VAL A 53 1.98 -9.99 0.97
CA VAL A 53 1.68 -8.81 1.79
C VAL A 53 0.18 -8.67 1.93
N CYS A 54 -0.32 -8.50 3.15
CA CYS A 54 -1.71 -8.22 3.41
C CYS A 54 -1.80 -6.90 4.20
N TYR A 55 -2.73 -6.03 3.81
CA TYR A 55 -2.92 -4.78 4.52
C TYR A 55 -4.39 -4.38 4.56
N LEU A 56 -4.75 -3.64 5.58
CA LEU A 56 -6.01 -2.92 5.63
C LEU A 56 -5.73 -1.42 5.59
N ALA A 57 -6.68 -0.67 5.05
CA ALA A 57 -6.62 0.78 4.94
C ALA A 57 -7.96 1.40 5.30
N GLY A 58 -7.93 2.56 5.94
CA GLY A 58 -9.11 3.36 6.27
C GLY A 58 -8.81 4.85 6.18
N GLU A 59 -9.80 5.62 5.74
CA GLU A 59 -9.72 7.08 5.67
C GLU A 59 -10.34 7.71 6.92
N PRO A 60 -9.92 8.92 7.33
CA PRO A 60 -10.54 9.60 8.46
C PRO A 60 -11.96 10.05 8.11
N GLN A 61 -12.84 10.02 9.10
CA GLN A 61 -14.18 10.61 8.99
C GLN A 61 -14.15 12.13 9.04
N ASN A 62 -13.15 12.70 9.70
CA ASN A 62 -12.96 14.14 9.82
C ASN A 62 -11.49 14.49 9.81
N SER A 63 -11.15 15.62 9.16
CA SER A 63 -9.79 16.19 9.09
C SER A 63 -9.85 17.68 9.39
N GLU A 64 -9.09 18.14 10.37
CA GLU A 64 -9.04 19.54 10.79
C GLU A 64 -7.58 20.07 10.75
N PRO A 65 -7.34 21.24 10.13
CA PRO A 65 -8.26 22.01 9.30
C PRO A 65 -8.56 21.29 7.97
N ALA A 66 -9.77 21.45 7.45
CA ALA A 66 -10.11 20.93 6.12
C ALA A 66 -9.19 21.52 5.06
N ASN A 67 -8.62 20.70 4.21
CA ASN A 67 -7.72 21.11 3.14
C ASN A 67 -7.96 20.33 1.86
N ALA A 68 -8.71 20.89 0.93
CA ALA A 68 -9.03 20.27 -0.35
C ALA A 68 -7.81 19.97 -1.26
N LYS A 69 -6.64 20.54 -0.97
CA LYS A 69 -5.39 20.28 -1.71
C LYS A 69 -4.56 19.15 -1.10
N ARG A 70 -4.93 18.64 0.08
CA ARG A 70 -4.30 17.51 0.74
C ARG A 70 -4.69 16.23 0.01
N LYS A 71 -3.73 15.35 -0.26
CA LYS A 71 -4.06 13.98 -0.68
C LYS A 71 -4.82 13.30 0.46
N PRO A 72 -5.76 12.39 0.19
CA PRO A 72 -6.50 11.70 1.23
C PRO A 72 -5.57 11.04 2.24
N PRO A 73 -5.68 11.38 3.54
CA PRO A 73 -4.90 10.70 4.57
C PRO A 73 -5.43 9.28 4.79
N THR A 74 -4.55 8.37 5.15
CA THR A 74 -4.90 6.96 5.25
C THR A 74 -4.20 6.31 6.44
N ALA A 75 -4.96 5.65 7.31
CA ALA A 75 -4.42 4.75 8.33
C ALA A 75 -4.30 3.34 7.76
N MET A 76 -3.21 2.64 8.05
CA MET A 76 -2.94 1.30 7.53
C MET A 76 -2.38 0.38 8.61
N VAL A 77 -2.71 -0.91 8.51
CA VAL A 77 -2.01 -2.00 9.20
C VAL A 77 -1.55 -3.01 8.15
N THR A 78 -0.28 -3.38 8.19
CA THR A 78 0.35 -4.25 7.19
C THR A 78 1.01 -5.47 7.81
N HIS A 79 0.86 -6.63 7.16
CA HIS A 79 1.56 -7.88 7.45
C HIS A 79 2.46 -8.30 6.30
N ARG A 80 3.69 -8.75 6.62
CA ARG A 80 4.66 -9.38 5.71
C ARG A 80 5.20 -10.65 6.36
N PRO A 81 4.45 -11.77 6.32
CA PRO A 81 4.78 -12.98 7.08
C PRO A 81 6.13 -13.59 6.69
N ASP A 82 6.52 -13.55 5.42
CA ASP A 82 7.81 -14.07 4.96
C ASP A 82 9.00 -13.29 5.54
N GLY A 83 8.82 -11.99 5.84
CA GLY A 83 9.76 -11.16 6.59
C GLY A 83 9.59 -11.26 8.11
N LYS A 84 8.69 -12.12 8.62
CA LYS A 84 8.31 -12.21 10.03
C LYS A 84 7.84 -10.88 10.63
N VAL A 85 7.23 -10.04 9.79
CA VAL A 85 6.75 -8.71 10.16
C VAL A 85 5.22 -8.72 10.17
N ALA A 86 4.63 -8.33 11.29
CA ALA A 86 3.18 -8.24 11.44
C ALA A 86 2.80 -6.96 12.20
N ASN A 87 1.55 -6.54 12.00
CA ASN A 87 0.94 -5.39 12.69
C ASN A 87 1.59 -4.02 12.42
N VAL A 88 2.36 -3.85 11.36
CA VAL A 88 2.99 -2.55 11.09
C VAL A 88 1.93 -1.48 10.90
N VAL A 89 1.85 -0.55 11.84
CA VAL A 89 0.92 0.59 11.83
C VAL A 89 1.57 1.76 11.13
N SER A 90 0.86 2.35 10.19
CA SER A 90 1.28 3.59 9.55
C SER A 90 0.10 4.51 9.28
N PHE A 91 0.35 5.80 9.35
CA PHE A 91 -0.58 6.86 8.99
C PHE A 91 0.09 7.71 7.91
N VAL A 92 -0.48 7.67 6.70
CA VAL A 92 -0.04 8.50 5.57
C VAL A 92 -0.84 9.79 5.60
N GLU A 93 -0.15 10.93 5.76
CA GLU A 93 -0.82 12.21 6.02
C GLU A 93 -1.16 13.02 4.75
N GLY A 94 -0.69 12.56 3.59
CA GLY A 94 -0.97 13.23 2.31
C GLY A 94 -0.26 14.58 2.11
N TYR A 95 0.67 14.92 3.00
CA TYR A 95 1.59 16.07 2.91
C TYR A 95 2.91 15.73 3.63
N PRO A 96 4.04 16.40 3.30
CA PRO A 96 5.29 16.22 4.02
C PRO A 96 5.18 16.66 5.47
N LEU A 97 5.55 15.78 6.39
CA LEU A 97 5.61 16.05 7.83
C LEU A 97 6.87 16.85 8.17
N LYS A 98 6.83 17.58 9.28
CA LYS A 98 7.99 18.33 9.79
C LYS A 98 9.06 17.35 10.23
N GLU A 99 10.25 17.49 9.68
CA GLU A 99 11.38 16.62 10.02
C GLU A 99 11.72 16.68 11.52
N GLY A 100 11.99 15.51 12.13
CA GLY A 100 12.25 15.38 13.55
C GLY A 100 11.04 15.62 14.46
N SER A 101 9.83 15.80 13.92
CA SER A 101 8.61 15.83 14.72
C SER A 101 8.13 14.44 15.07
N SER A 102 7.24 14.34 16.06
CA SER A 102 6.40 13.17 16.30
C SER A 102 4.96 13.48 15.93
N ALA A 103 4.18 12.42 15.67
CA ALA A 103 2.74 12.49 15.58
C ALA A 103 2.13 11.82 16.83
N ALA A 104 1.12 12.44 17.42
CA ALA A 104 0.46 11.92 18.62
C ALA A 104 -0.84 11.20 18.23
N LEU A 105 -0.91 9.90 18.49
CA LEU A 105 -2.09 9.08 18.28
C LEU A 105 -2.81 8.87 19.63
N ASP A 106 -4.09 9.17 19.69
CA ASP A 106 -4.95 8.94 20.85
C ASP A 106 -6.03 7.91 20.51
N ILE A 107 -6.13 6.84 21.28
CA ILE A 107 -7.17 5.82 21.14
C ILE A 107 -7.84 5.63 22.50
N GLY A 108 -9.06 6.15 22.64
CA GLY A 108 -9.81 6.02 23.87
C GLY A 108 -9.13 6.65 25.11
N GLY A 109 -8.34 7.71 24.93
CA GLY A 109 -7.57 8.39 25.97
C GLY A 109 -6.16 7.83 26.20
N THR A 110 -5.80 6.70 25.58
CA THR A 110 -4.43 6.19 25.59
C THR A 110 -3.64 6.83 24.46
N LYS A 111 -2.50 7.46 24.81
CA LYS A 111 -1.66 8.19 23.85
C LYS A 111 -0.45 7.36 23.44
N PHE A 112 -0.13 7.43 22.15
CA PHE A 112 1.03 6.80 21.53
C PHE A 112 1.80 7.85 20.74
N ASP A 113 3.12 7.87 20.86
CA ASP A 113 4.00 8.72 20.05
C ASP A 113 4.54 7.95 18.87
N LEU A 114 4.29 8.48 17.67
CA LEU A 114 4.74 7.90 16.40
C LEU A 114 5.88 8.76 15.86
N PHE A 115 6.95 8.15 15.35
CA PHE A 115 7.98 8.88 14.64
C PHE A 115 7.50 9.23 13.22
N THR A 116 7.99 10.35 12.68
CA THR A 116 7.61 10.81 11.35
C THR A 116 8.75 10.67 10.35
N LYS A 117 8.43 10.23 9.13
CA LYS A 117 9.36 10.16 8.00
C LYS A 117 8.63 10.44 6.70
N GLY A 118 9.06 11.45 5.95
CA GLY A 118 8.40 11.88 4.72
C GLY A 118 7.00 12.40 4.99
N ASP A 119 5.99 11.74 4.46
CA ASP A 119 4.57 12.05 4.65
C ASP A 119 3.85 11.10 5.62
N SER A 120 4.59 10.26 6.32
CA SER A 120 4.02 9.17 7.11
C SER A 120 4.50 9.15 8.54
N ALA A 121 3.64 8.68 9.45
CA ALA A 121 3.93 8.43 10.86
C ALA A 121 3.86 6.93 11.16
N TRP A 122 4.79 6.42 11.99
CA TRP A 122 5.02 5.00 12.24
C TRP A 122 5.25 4.72 13.73
N ALA A 123 4.88 3.55 14.20
CA ALA A 123 5.33 3.05 15.49
C ALA A 123 6.83 2.73 15.46
N ALA A 124 7.54 3.04 16.55
CA ALA A 124 8.99 2.86 16.60
C ALA A 124 9.44 1.41 16.78
N THR A 125 8.56 0.53 17.28
CA THR A 125 8.87 -0.87 17.56
C THR A 125 7.69 -1.78 17.24
N SER A 126 7.95 -3.06 17.00
CA SER A 126 6.91 -4.08 16.77
C SER A 126 5.98 -4.28 17.98
N ASP A 127 6.48 -4.08 19.21
CA ASP A 127 5.66 -4.16 20.41
C ASP A 127 4.69 -2.99 20.50
N LEU A 128 5.12 -1.80 20.08
CA LEU A 128 4.25 -0.63 20.00
C LEU A 128 3.21 -0.81 18.87
N ASP A 129 3.59 -1.33 17.70
CA ASP A 129 2.67 -1.72 16.64
C ASP A 129 1.57 -2.64 17.16
N LYS A 130 1.95 -3.73 17.83
CA LYS A 130 1.02 -4.69 18.42
C LYS A 130 0.06 -4.01 19.40
N THR A 131 0.60 -3.20 20.33
CA THR A 131 -0.20 -2.49 21.34
C THR A 131 -1.21 -1.53 20.70
N ILE A 132 -0.80 -0.79 19.65
CA ILE A 132 -1.69 0.11 18.91
C ILE A 132 -2.79 -0.68 18.21
N VAL A 133 -2.46 -1.79 17.50
CA VAL A 133 -3.46 -2.63 16.84
C VAL A 133 -4.47 -3.21 17.82
N GLU A 134 -4.03 -3.65 19.00
CA GLU A 134 -4.92 -4.13 20.06
C GLU A 134 -5.82 -3.02 20.62
N ALA A 135 -5.30 -1.80 20.76
CA ALA A 135 -6.09 -0.64 21.17
C ALA A 135 -7.12 -0.25 20.10
N MET A 136 -6.71 -0.25 18.82
CA MET A 136 -7.62 0.01 17.69
C MET A 136 -8.74 -1.03 17.60
N ALA A 137 -8.43 -2.31 17.83
CA ALA A 137 -9.42 -3.39 17.78
C ALA A 137 -10.50 -3.28 18.88
N LYS A 138 -10.20 -2.63 20.00
CA LYS A 138 -11.10 -2.42 21.15
C LYS A 138 -11.70 -1.02 21.20
N GLY A 139 -11.08 -0.07 20.51
CA GLY A 139 -11.45 1.33 20.51
C GLY A 139 -12.67 1.64 19.63
N LYS A 140 -13.22 2.83 19.83
CA LYS A 140 -14.27 3.36 18.97
C LYS A 140 -13.75 4.35 17.93
N GLN A 141 -12.64 5.02 18.27
CA GLN A 141 -12.08 6.11 17.52
C GLN A 141 -10.57 6.20 17.73
N ALA A 142 -9.84 6.54 16.69
CA ALA A 142 -8.42 6.90 16.75
C ALA A 142 -8.27 8.34 16.26
N ILE A 143 -7.54 9.16 17.01
CA ILE A 143 -7.31 10.57 16.71
C ILE A 143 -5.82 10.78 16.53
N LEU A 144 -5.40 11.14 15.32
CA LEU A 144 -4.02 11.45 15.00
C LEU A 144 -3.81 12.96 14.91
N LYS A 145 -2.81 13.46 15.64
CA LYS A 145 -2.35 14.85 15.53
C LYS A 145 -0.95 14.86 14.93
N ALA A 146 -0.79 15.55 13.79
CA ALA A 146 0.48 15.61 13.08
C ALA A 146 0.85 17.05 12.73
N THR A 147 2.15 17.33 12.61
CA THR A 147 2.67 18.65 12.25
C THR A 147 3.24 18.61 10.84
N PRO A 148 2.63 19.33 9.87
CA PRO A 148 3.15 19.42 8.53
C PRO A 148 4.45 20.26 8.48
N GLN A 149 5.27 20.03 7.46
CA GLN A 149 6.47 20.83 7.21
C GLN A 149 6.12 22.32 7.02
N LYS A 150 4.96 22.60 6.44
CA LYS A 150 4.43 23.96 6.24
C LYS A 150 2.96 23.99 6.63
N GLY A 151 2.56 25.02 7.37
CA GLY A 151 1.17 25.23 7.77
C GLY A 151 0.90 24.92 9.24
N LYS A 152 -0.38 24.74 9.56
CA LYS A 152 -0.84 24.46 10.94
C LYS A 152 -0.89 22.96 11.19
N PRO A 153 -0.72 22.50 12.46
CA PRO A 153 -0.97 21.12 12.81
C PRO A 153 -2.35 20.66 12.36
N THR A 154 -2.46 19.37 12.01
CA THR A 154 -3.71 18.73 11.62
C THR A 154 -4.16 17.73 12.67
N THR A 155 -5.45 17.47 12.67
CA THR A 155 -6.07 16.42 13.49
C THR A 155 -6.97 15.59 12.58
N ASP A 156 -6.69 14.29 12.47
CA ASP A 156 -7.48 13.34 11.73
C ASP A 156 -8.16 12.36 12.67
N THR A 157 -9.46 12.19 12.48
CA THR A 157 -10.29 11.33 13.31
C THR A 157 -10.79 10.16 12.50
N TYR A 158 -10.36 8.95 12.88
CA TYR A 158 -10.73 7.68 12.25
C TYR A 158 -11.79 6.96 13.09
N SER A 159 -12.88 6.50 12.46
CA SER A 159 -13.76 5.52 13.08
C SER A 159 -13.07 4.17 13.14
N LEU A 160 -13.19 3.47 14.26
CA LEU A 160 -12.71 2.09 14.40
C LEU A 160 -13.83 1.04 14.22
N ALA A 161 -15.04 1.47 13.85
CA ALA A 161 -16.09 0.56 13.40
C ALA A 161 -15.59 -0.20 12.16
N GLY A 162 -15.73 -1.53 12.15
CA GLY A 162 -15.23 -2.39 11.07
C GLY A 162 -13.75 -2.74 11.12
N PHE A 163 -12.92 -2.06 11.93
CA PHE A 163 -11.49 -2.31 12.00
C PHE A 163 -11.17 -3.78 12.34
N SER A 164 -11.79 -4.35 13.37
CA SER A 164 -11.56 -5.74 13.78
C SER A 164 -11.95 -6.75 12.71
N GLN A 165 -13.03 -6.49 11.94
CA GLN A 165 -13.43 -7.35 10.83
C GLN A 165 -12.41 -7.29 9.68
N ALA A 166 -11.96 -6.09 9.29
CA ALA A 166 -10.93 -5.93 8.26
C ALA A 166 -9.59 -6.53 8.70
N LEU A 167 -9.23 -6.38 9.99
CA LEU A 167 -8.05 -6.99 10.58
C LEU A 167 -8.09 -8.52 10.48
N ALA A 168 -9.22 -9.14 10.79
CA ALA A 168 -9.38 -10.59 10.67
C ALA A 168 -9.24 -11.08 9.20
N MET A 169 -9.63 -10.27 8.21
CA MET A 169 -9.44 -10.61 6.79
C MET A 169 -7.96 -10.68 6.42
N ILE A 170 -7.16 -9.68 6.83
CA ILE A 170 -5.71 -9.68 6.54
C ILE A 170 -4.95 -10.70 7.38
N ASP A 171 -5.36 -10.96 8.63
CA ASP A 171 -4.80 -12.01 9.47
C ASP A 171 -4.97 -13.38 8.80
N LYS A 172 -6.20 -13.69 8.36
CA LYS A 172 -6.51 -14.93 7.65
C LYS A 172 -5.71 -15.09 6.36
N ALA A 173 -5.64 -14.03 5.56
CA ALA A 173 -4.94 -14.04 4.27
C ALA A 173 -3.43 -14.22 4.41
N CYS A 174 -2.83 -13.66 5.47
CA CYS A 174 -1.40 -13.74 5.78
C CYS A 174 -1.04 -14.78 6.86
N GLY A 175 -1.99 -15.60 7.33
CA GLY A 175 -1.74 -16.67 8.31
C GLY A 175 -1.29 -16.16 9.69
N ILE A 176 -1.65 -14.94 10.06
CA ILE A 176 -1.34 -14.38 11.38
C ILE A 176 -2.33 -14.94 12.40
N LYS A 177 -1.79 -15.47 13.50
CA LYS A 177 -2.58 -15.97 14.65
C LYS A 177 -2.50 -14.95 15.78
N ARG A 178 -3.66 -14.60 16.35
CA ARG A 178 -3.79 -13.69 17.51
C ARG A 178 -4.11 -14.48 18.79
#